data_990db73a46552efd89b7da69fa7be31e
#
_entry.id   990db73a46552efd89b7da69fa7be31e
#
_cell.length_a   1.000
_cell.length_b   1.000
_cell.length_c   1.000
_cell.angle_alpha   90.00
_cell.angle_beta   90.00
_cell.angle_gamma   90.00
#
_symmetry.space_group_name_H-M   'P 1'
#
loop_
_entity.id
_entity.type
_entity.pdbx_description
1 polymer ?
#
loop_
_entity_poly.entity_id
_entity_poly.type
_entity_poly.pdbx_seq_one_letter_code
_entity_poly.pdbx_strand_id
1 'polypeptide(L)'
;INDSAPGEEDEVWGNNPHIEIEVQQKGPTHWLDHIDEELAETYREDWPRSYEIQGDILIVKIEETVWIYGEMIADAMLTQLPNIRLVCADLGVKGEFRVRELHPLASRDGTLETRTRIRENGYLLWVDPTAVYFSSRLSNERVETLATAKQLRNQLKRPLVVCDPYAGVGPSLGALLSEPDLVSGYYVGDLNPDATELL
;
A
#
# COMPACT_ATOMS: atom_id res chain seq x y z
N ILE A 1 -10.62 6.63 30.33
CA ILE A 1 -9.74 6.31 31.46
C ILE A 1 -9.89 7.48 32.43
N ASN A 2 -10.38 7.22 33.65
CA ASN A 2 -10.49 8.27 34.68
C ASN A 2 -9.08 8.70 35.11
N ASP A 3 -8.80 9.97 35.00
CA ASP A 3 -7.50 10.59 35.35
C ASP A 3 -7.27 10.74 36.86
N SER A 4 -8.12 10.17 37.68
CA SER A 4 -7.96 10.21 39.15
C SER A 4 -7.52 8.83 39.66
N ALA A 5 -6.40 8.79 40.35
CA ALA A 5 -6.01 7.61 41.10
C ALA A 5 -7.14 7.23 42.13
N PRO A 6 -7.36 5.93 42.40
CA PRO A 6 -8.28 5.49 43.41
C PRO A 6 -7.92 6.17 44.75
N GLY A 7 -8.89 6.78 45.39
CA GLY A 7 -8.67 7.40 46.73
C GLY A 7 -8.30 6.36 47.78
N GLU A 8 -7.65 6.78 48.86
CA GLU A 8 -7.30 5.91 49.99
C GLU A 8 -8.51 5.24 50.66
N GLU A 9 -9.72 5.71 50.34
CA GLU A 9 -11.00 5.18 50.86
C GLU A 9 -11.60 4.08 49.94
N ASP A 10 -10.96 3.75 48.80
CA ASP A 10 -11.44 2.68 47.92
C ASP A 10 -11.14 1.31 48.56
N GLU A 11 -12.17 0.59 48.99
CA GLU A 11 -12.05 -0.72 49.64
C GLU A 11 -11.35 -1.77 48.81
N VAL A 12 -11.34 -1.62 47.48
CA VAL A 12 -10.74 -2.58 46.54
C VAL A 12 -9.29 -2.21 46.25
N TRP A 13 -8.96 -0.94 46.10
CA TRP A 13 -7.66 -0.46 45.56
C TRP A 13 -6.81 0.27 46.61
N GLY A 14 -7.40 0.88 47.63
CA GLY A 14 -6.72 1.77 48.59
C GLY A 14 -5.56 1.13 49.36
N ASN A 15 -5.59 -0.19 49.56
CA ASN A 15 -4.54 -0.93 50.28
C ASN A 15 -3.50 -1.61 49.37
N ASN A 16 -3.61 -1.47 48.06
CA ASN A 16 -2.67 -2.07 47.14
C ASN A 16 -1.54 -1.08 46.79
N PRO A 17 -0.27 -1.55 46.75
CA PRO A 17 0.82 -0.69 46.28
C PRO A 17 0.57 -0.28 44.83
N HIS A 18 0.54 1.01 44.59
CA HIS A 18 0.42 1.57 43.26
C HIS A 18 1.69 2.37 42.91
N ILE A 19 2.04 2.37 41.64
CA ILE A 19 3.16 3.13 41.10
C ILE A 19 2.57 4.19 40.18
N GLU A 20 2.92 5.44 40.40
CA GLU A 20 2.63 6.49 39.43
C GLU A 20 3.45 6.21 38.18
N ILE A 21 2.78 5.96 37.09
CA ILE A 21 3.42 5.79 35.74
C ILE A 21 3.20 7.10 35.00
N GLU A 22 4.30 7.78 34.68
CA GLU A 22 4.23 8.87 33.71
C GLU A 22 3.69 8.29 32.37
N VAL A 23 2.49 8.71 32.00
CA VAL A 23 1.93 8.42 30.69
C VAL A 23 2.73 9.22 29.68
N GLN A 24 3.65 8.57 28.97
CA GLN A 24 4.31 9.20 27.83
C GLN A 24 3.23 9.66 26.87
N GLN A 25 3.19 10.96 26.58
CA GLN A 25 2.34 11.48 25.51
C GLN A 25 2.69 10.73 24.23
N LYS A 26 1.73 10.00 23.69
CA LYS A 26 1.90 9.38 22.37
C LYS A 26 2.09 10.49 21.37
N GLY A 27 3.18 10.42 20.63
CA GLY A 27 3.40 11.31 19.47
C GLY A 27 2.29 11.17 18.42
N PRO A 28 2.36 11.96 17.34
CA PRO A 28 1.38 11.91 16.26
C PRO A 28 1.12 10.48 15.78
N THR A 29 -0.15 10.10 15.67
CA THR A 29 -0.57 8.76 15.24
C THR A 29 -1.19 8.76 13.85
N HIS A 30 -1.59 9.93 13.39
CA HIS A 30 -2.22 10.14 12.10
C HIS A 30 -1.57 11.33 11.37
N TRP A 31 -1.58 11.32 10.05
CA TRP A 31 -0.99 12.41 9.26
C TRP A 31 -1.68 13.77 9.53
N LEU A 32 -2.97 13.77 9.86
CA LEU A 32 -3.70 14.99 10.27
C LEU A 32 -3.14 15.64 11.54
N ASP A 33 -2.48 14.87 12.42
CA ASP A 33 -1.86 15.39 13.64
C ASP A 33 -0.66 16.34 13.34
N HIS A 34 -0.22 16.37 12.07
CA HIS A 34 0.82 17.27 11.57
C HIS A 34 0.27 18.53 10.91
N ILE A 35 -1.05 18.71 10.86
CA ILE A 35 -1.73 19.89 10.30
C ILE A 35 -2.24 20.75 11.46
N ASP A 36 -2.31 22.06 11.23
CA ASP A 36 -2.87 22.99 12.19
C ASP A 36 -4.29 22.59 12.60
N GLU A 37 -4.57 22.61 13.93
CA GLU A 37 -5.82 22.08 14.50
C GLU A 37 -7.06 22.85 14.00
N GLU A 38 -6.97 24.16 13.84
CA GLU A 38 -8.09 24.99 13.35
C GLU A 38 -8.39 24.66 11.88
N LEU A 39 -7.36 24.48 11.08
CA LEU A 39 -7.50 24.07 9.69
C LEU A 39 -8.03 22.64 9.56
N ALA A 40 -7.52 21.71 10.38
CA ALA A 40 -7.95 20.32 10.40
C ALA A 40 -9.44 20.20 10.72
N GLU A 41 -9.95 20.98 11.66
CA GLU A 41 -11.36 20.99 12.02
C GLU A 41 -12.23 21.68 10.97
N THR A 42 -11.74 22.78 10.34
CA THR A 42 -12.48 23.53 9.31
C THR A 42 -12.87 22.65 8.12
N TYR A 43 -11.98 21.77 7.68
CA TYR A 43 -12.19 20.89 6.52
C TYR A 43 -12.35 19.40 6.91
N ARG A 44 -12.81 19.12 8.12
CA ARG A 44 -12.88 17.78 8.71
C ARG A 44 -13.50 16.73 7.82
N GLU A 45 -14.53 17.07 7.06
CA GLU A 45 -15.24 16.14 6.19
C GLU A 45 -14.57 15.95 4.83
N ASP A 46 -13.71 16.87 4.42
CA ASP A 46 -13.10 16.91 3.09
C ASP A 46 -11.71 16.26 3.04
N TRP A 47 -11.05 16.08 4.19
CA TRP A 47 -9.73 15.45 4.23
C TRP A 47 -9.75 14.02 3.73
N PRO A 48 -8.67 13.58 3.03
CA PRO A 48 -8.53 12.19 2.59
C PRO A 48 -8.68 11.20 3.73
N ARG A 49 -9.67 10.29 3.62
CA ARG A 49 -9.92 9.24 4.62
C ARG A 49 -9.19 7.93 4.35
N SER A 50 -8.65 7.79 3.15
CA SER A 50 -7.92 6.60 2.72
C SER A 50 -6.89 6.94 1.66
N TYR A 51 -5.88 6.12 1.58
CA TYR A 51 -4.84 6.16 0.56
C TYR A 51 -4.41 4.74 0.19
N GLU A 52 -3.77 4.60 -0.95
CA GLU A 52 -3.15 3.36 -1.39
C GLU A 52 -1.63 3.51 -1.37
N ILE A 53 -0.93 2.46 -0.96
CA ILE A 53 0.53 2.43 -1.01
C ILE A 53 0.94 1.37 -2.04
N GLN A 54 1.74 1.79 -3.00
CA GLN A 54 2.40 0.91 -3.96
C GLN A 54 3.92 1.09 -3.82
N GLY A 55 4.58 0.12 -3.20
CA GLY A 55 6.01 0.21 -2.89
C GLY A 55 6.32 1.38 -1.94
N ASP A 56 7.03 2.37 -2.42
CA ASP A 56 7.37 3.60 -1.70
C ASP A 56 6.56 4.84 -2.17
N ILE A 57 5.49 4.60 -2.92
CA ILE A 57 4.59 5.64 -3.43
C ILE A 57 3.26 5.57 -2.71
N LEU A 58 2.79 6.71 -2.20
CA LEU A 58 1.46 6.89 -1.65
C LEU A 58 0.58 7.59 -2.67
N ILE A 59 -0.58 7.00 -2.93
CA ILE A 59 -1.56 7.50 -3.88
C ILE A 59 -2.82 7.86 -3.09
N VAL A 60 -3.22 9.11 -3.14
CA VAL A 60 -4.34 9.67 -2.36
C VAL A 60 -5.30 10.43 -3.24
N LYS A 61 -6.61 10.22 -3.03
CA LYS A 61 -7.63 11.06 -3.66
C LYS A 61 -7.84 12.30 -2.81
N ILE A 62 -7.72 13.47 -3.43
CA ILE A 62 -7.91 14.78 -2.78
C ILE A 62 -9.16 15.42 -3.37
N GLU A 63 -10.09 15.83 -2.52
CA GLU A 63 -11.29 16.52 -2.93
C GLU A 63 -10.96 17.98 -3.37
N GLU A 64 -11.78 18.55 -4.27
CA GLU A 64 -11.54 19.86 -4.86
C GLU A 64 -11.46 20.98 -3.81
N THR A 65 -12.25 20.88 -2.74
CA THR A 65 -12.31 21.83 -1.63
C THR A 65 -10.99 22.00 -0.89
N VAL A 66 -10.19 20.90 -0.80
CA VAL A 66 -8.90 20.88 -0.10
C VAL A 66 -7.72 20.71 -1.05
N TRP A 67 -7.95 20.83 -2.35
CA TRP A 67 -6.89 20.70 -3.36
C TRP A 67 -5.75 21.72 -3.18
N ILE A 68 -6.08 22.94 -2.77
CA ILE A 68 -5.11 24.00 -2.51
C ILE A 68 -4.10 23.62 -1.41
N TYR A 69 -4.45 22.67 -0.55
CA TYR A 69 -3.61 22.17 0.53
C TYR A 69 -2.87 20.87 0.15
N GLY A 70 -2.87 20.49 -1.13
CA GLY A 70 -2.32 19.22 -1.60
C GLY A 70 -0.87 18.96 -1.19
N GLU A 71 0.02 19.97 -1.33
CA GLU A 71 1.42 19.87 -0.91
C GLU A 71 1.53 19.70 0.62
N MET A 72 0.76 20.45 1.40
CA MET A 72 0.74 20.34 2.86
C MET A 72 0.24 18.96 3.32
N ILE A 73 -0.80 18.42 2.69
CA ILE A 73 -1.29 17.05 2.94
C ILE A 73 -0.17 16.05 2.68
N ALA A 74 0.51 16.21 1.55
CA ALA A 74 1.59 15.31 1.14
C ALA A 74 2.78 15.37 2.10
N ASP A 75 3.18 16.54 2.56
CA ASP A 75 4.26 16.73 3.54
C ASP A 75 3.91 16.11 4.91
N ALA A 76 2.66 16.29 5.35
CA ALA A 76 2.14 15.66 6.56
C ALA A 76 2.16 14.11 6.45
N MET A 77 1.75 13.57 5.29
CA MET A 77 1.81 12.12 5.02
C MET A 77 3.25 11.60 4.96
N LEU A 78 4.17 12.33 4.30
CA LEU A 78 5.59 11.98 4.30
C LEU A 78 6.17 12.00 5.73
N THR A 79 5.79 12.96 6.56
CA THR A 79 6.26 13.03 7.95
C THR A 79 5.77 11.83 8.76
N GLN A 80 4.51 11.45 8.61
CA GLN A 80 3.92 10.31 9.32
C GLN A 80 4.43 8.96 8.82
N LEU A 81 4.77 8.84 7.53
CA LEU A 81 5.11 7.58 6.88
C LEU A 81 6.54 7.61 6.33
N PRO A 82 7.56 7.32 7.15
CA PRO A 82 8.98 7.49 6.78
C PRO A 82 9.44 6.61 5.62
N ASN A 83 8.71 5.52 5.31
CA ASN A 83 9.03 4.61 4.21
C ASN A 83 8.46 5.08 2.86
N ILE A 84 7.69 6.16 2.84
CA ILE A 84 7.16 6.74 1.60
C ILE A 84 8.17 7.75 1.05
N ARG A 85 8.47 7.60 -0.23
CA ARG A 85 9.34 8.49 -1.00
C ARG A 85 8.54 9.59 -1.71
N LEU A 86 7.41 9.23 -2.30
CA LEU A 86 6.60 10.10 -3.17
C LEU A 86 5.13 10.01 -2.78
N VAL A 87 4.48 11.16 -2.68
CA VAL A 87 3.02 11.26 -2.54
C VAL A 87 2.44 11.86 -3.81
N CYS A 88 1.43 11.18 -4.37
CA CYS A 88 0.72 11.61 -5.57
C CYS A 88 -0.78 11.72 -5.32
N ALA A 89 -1.40 12.75 -5.88
CA ALA A 89 -2.85 12.79 -6.02
C ALA A 89 -3.31 11.84 -7.13
N ASP A 90 -4.38 11.09 -6.87
CA ASP A 90 -5.06 10.21 -7.83
C ASP A 90 -6.09 11.02 -8.61
N LEU A 91 -5.83 11.24 -9.90
CA LEU A 91 -6.76 11.91 -10.81
C LEU A 91 -7.68 10.91 -11.56
N GLY A 92 -7.58 9.61 -11.20
CA GLY A 92 -8.34 8.53 -11.81
C GLY A 92 -7.53 7.62 -12.70
N VAL A 93 -8.21 6.95 -13.61
CA VAL A 93 -7.59 6.02 -14.57
C VAL A 93 -7.82 6.49 -16.00
N LYS A 94 -6.84 6.22 -16.88
CA LYS A 94 -6.90 6.61 -18.29
C LYS A 94 -6.52 5.49 -19.24
N GLY A 95 -6.98 5.64 -20.49
CA GLY A 95 -6.63 4.76 -21.60
C GLY A 95 -7.19 3.35 -21.49
N GLU A 96 -6.91 2.55 -22.52
CA GLU A 96 -7.36 1.16 -22.63
C GLU A 96 -6.67 0.23 -21.61
N PHE A 97 -5.44 0.54 -21.22
CA PHE A 97 -4.67 -0.20 -20.23
C PHE A 97 -5.01 0.17 -18.77
N ARG A 98 -5.96 1.11 -18.56
CA ARG A 98 -6.45 1.53 -17.25
C ARG A 98 -5.33 1.94 -16.28
N VAL A 99 -4.32 2.62 -16.78
CA VAL A 99 -3.21 3.15 -15.97
C VAL A 99 -3.68 4.33 -15.13
N ARG A 100 -3.01 4.58 -14.02
CA ARG A 100 -3.33 5.71 -13.13
C ARG A 100 -2.90 7.02 -13.77
N GLU A 101 -3.71 8.05 -13.62
CA GLU A 101 -3.32 9.43 -13.83
C GLU A 101 -2.94 10.03 -12.47
N LEU A 102 -1.64 10.24 -12.27
CA LEU A 102 -1.10 10.69 -10.99
C LEU A 102 -0.51 12.10 -11.13
N HIS A 103 -0.77 12.93 -10.14
CA HIS A 103 -0.15 14.24 -9.99
C HIS A 103 0.78 14.22 -8.77
N PRO A 104 2.11 14.30 -8.96
CA PRO A 104 3.06 14.36 -7.84
C PRO A 104 2.82 15.61 -7.00
N LEU A 105 2.72 15.45 -5.68
CA LEU A 105 2.49 16.53 -4.73
C LEU A 105 3.76 16.87 -3.93
N ALA A 106 4.43 15.85 -3.38
CA ALA A 106 5.67 16.02 -2.63
C ALA A 106 6.55 14.79 -2.73
N SER A 107 7.85 14.99 -2.70
CA SER A 107 8.86 13.92 -2.75
C SER A 107 9.95 14.15 -1.70
N ARG A 108 10.33 13.07 -1.01
CA ARG A 108 11.35 13.09 0.04
C ARG A 108 12.78 13.30 -0.51
N ASP A 109 13.05 12.74 -1.68
CA ASP A 109 14.38 12.76 -2.33
C ASP A 109 14.44 13.65 -3.58
N GLY A 110 13.32 14.33 -3.90
CA GLY A 110 13.19 15.20 -5.06
C GLY A 110 12.89 14.47 -6.36
N THR A 111 12.82 13.13 -6.38
CA THR A 111 12.47 12.38 -7.60
C THR A 111 10.95 12.27 -7.72
N LEU A 112 10.44 12.44 -8.95
CA LEU A 112 9.02 12.35 -9.27
C LEU A 112 8.68 11.07 -10.05
N GLU A 113 9.65 10.17 -10.20
CA GLU A 113 9.45 8.90 -10.89
C GLU A 113 8.46 8.02 -10.13
N THR A 114 7.51 7.44 -10.86
CA THR A 114 6.47 6.58 -10.31
C THR A 114 6.82 5.09 -10.38
N ARG A 115 7.98 4.75 -10.97
CA ARG A 115 8.48 3.38 -10.97
C ARG A 115 8.94 2.99 -9.56
N THR A 116 8.41 1.87 -9.06
CA THR A 116 8.69 1.38 -7.72
C THR A 116 8.73 -0.15 -7.67
N ARG A 117 9.07 -0.71 -6.51
CA ARG A 117 9.07 -2.16 -6.27
C ARG A 117 8.06 -2.52 -5.20
N ILE A 118 7.26 -3.53 -5.51
CA ILE A 118 6.28 -4.09 -4.59
C ILE A 118 6.73 -5.50 -4.19
N ARG A 119 6.61 -5.82 -2.91
CA ARG A 119 6.80 -7.20 -2.44
C ARG A 119 5.45 -7.87 -2.33
N GLU A 120 5.26 -8.94 -3.11
CA GLU A 120 4.07 -9.77 -3.05
C GLU A 120 4.47 -11.26 -3.02
N ASN A 121 3.87 -12.04 -2.13
CA ASN A 121 4.13 -13.47 -1.97
C ASN A 121 5.64 -13.85 -1.89
N GLY A 122 6.45 -12.96 -1.30
CA GLY A 122 7.90 -13.16 -1.16
C GLY A 122 8.74 -12.64 -2.33
N TYR A 123 8.13 -12.26 -3.46
CA TYR A 123 8.80 -11.74 -4.66
C TYR A 123 8.77 -10.22 -4.72
N LEU A 124 9.79 -9.66 -5.38
CA LEU A 124 9.85 -8.25 -5.72
C LEU A 124 9.42 -8.08 -7.17
N LEU A 125 8.43 -7.24 -7.38
CA LEU A 125 7.90 -6.89 -8.70
C LEU A 125 8.19 -5.42 -8.97
N TRP A 126 8.61 -5.11 -10.18
CA TRP A 126 8.64 -3.73 -10.64
C TRP A 126 7.24 -3.31 -11.08
N VAL A 127 6.82 -2.13 -10.65
CA VAL A 127 5.52 -1.53 -11.02
C VAL A 127 5.72 -0.05 -11.29
N ASP A 128 5.03 0.44 -12.29
CA ASP A 128 4.84 1.88 -12.51
C ASP A 128 3.34 2.14 -12.66
N PRO A 129 2.66 2.70 -11.64
CA PRO A 129 1.21 2.89 -11.69
C PRO A 129 0.74 3.82 -12.81
N THR A 130 1.63 4.65 -13.38
CA THR A 130 1.31 5.52 -14.53
C THR A 130 1.49 4.84 -15.88
N ALA A 131 2.16 3.70 -15.93
CA ALA A 131 2.45 2.92 -17.14
C ALA A 131 1.70 1.58 -17.17
N VAL A 132 1.50 0.93 -16.00
CA VAL A 132 0.93 -0.41 -15.93
C VAL A 132 -0.16 -0.53 -14.87
N TYR A 133 -1.13 -1.41 -15.13
CA TYR A 133 -2.11 -1.77 -14.14
C TYR A 133 -1.53 -2.77 -13.13
N PHE A 134 -1.68 -2.48 -11.85
CA PHE A 134 -1.43 -3.41 -10.75
C PHE A 134 -2.49 -3.24 -9.67
N SER A 135 -2.89 -4.34 -9.03
CA SER A 135 -3.81 -4.32 -7.88
C SER A 135 -3.39 -5.34 -6.83
N SER A 136 -3.05 -4.87 -5.65
CA SER A 136 -2.74 -5.71 -4.49
C SER A 136 -3.96 -6.49 -3.97
N ARG A 137 -5.19 -6.03 -4.30
CA ARG A 137 -6.44 -6.70 -3.89
C ARG A 137 -6.59 -8.09 -4.49
N LEU A 138 -5.90 -8.37 -5.61
CA LEU A 138 -5.92 -9.67 -6.28
C LEU A 138 -4.88 -10.66 -5.72
N SER A 139 -4.24 -10.35 -4.60
CA SER A 139 -3.20 -11.22 -4.02
C SER A 139 -3.75 -12.60 -3.60
N ASN A 140 -4.97 -12.65 -3.09
CA ASN A 140 -5.60 -13.91 -2.69
C ASN A 140 -5.86 -14.83 -3.89
N GLU A 141 -6.37 -14.31 -5.01
CA GLU A 141 -6.60 -15.07 -6.25
C GLU A 141 -5.30 -15.65 -6.80
N ARG A 142 -4.19 -14.93 -6.65
CA ARG A 142 -2.86 -15.43 -7.06
C ARG A 142 -2.39 -16.59 -6.17
N VAL A 143 -2.68 -16.55 -4.87
CA VAL A 143 -2.42 -17.67 -3.96
C VAL A 143 -3.27 -18.89 -4.33
N GLU A 144 -4.54 -18.69 -4.69
CA GLU A 144 -5.41 -19.79 -5.16
C GLU A 144 -4.92 -20.38 -6.49
N THR A 145 -4.40 -19.54 -7.40
CA THR A 145 -3.76 -20.00 -8.64
C THR A 145 -2.59 -20.95 -8.34
N LEU A 146 -1.75 -20.59 -7.37
CA LEU A 146 -0.64 -21.46 -6.94
C LEU A 146 -1.16 -22.79 -6.38
N ALA A 147 -2.19 -22.76 -5.53
CA ALA A 147 -2.79 -23.97 -4.97
C ALA A 147 -3.35 -24.89 -6.06
N THR A 148 -4.04 -24.31 -7.03
CA THR A 148 -4.59 -25.03 -8.19
C THR A 148 -3.49 -25.64 -9.06
N ALA A 149 -2.42 -24.90 -9.31
CA ALA A 149 -1.27 -25.39 -10.07
C ALA A 149 -0.60 -26.60 -9.37
N LYS A 150 -0.44 -26.56 -8.05
CA LYS A 150 0.08 -27.69 -7.25
C LYS A 150 -0.80 -28.94 -7.38
N GLN A 151 -2.12 -28.77 -7.30
CA GLN A 151 -3.07 -29.88 -7.48
C GLN A 151 -2.95 -30.51 -8.90
N LEU A 152 -2.93 -29.66 -9.93
CA LEU A 152 -2.82 -30.11 -11.31
C LEU A 152 -1.49 -30.85 -11.57
N ARG A 153 -0.37 -30.31 -11.09
CA ARG A 153 0.94 -30.97 -11.17
C ARG A 153 0.90 -32.35 -10.52
N ASN A 154 0.25 -32.47 -9.36
CA ASN A 154 0.13 -33.74 -8.64
C ASN A 154 -0.74 -34.77 -9.40
N GLN A 155 -1.78 -34.34 -10.08
CA GLN A 155 -2.62 -35.19 -10.93
C GLN A 155 -1.87 -35.66 -12.19
N LEU A 156 -1.19 -34.72 -12.87
CA LEU A 156 -0.47 -35.00 -14.12
C LEU A 156 0.86 -35.75 -13.90
N LYS A 157 1.40 -35.77 -12.67
CA LYS A 157 2.70 -36.37 -12.32
C LYS A 157 3.88 -35.84 -13.14
N ARG A 158 3.80 -34.57 -13.58
CA ARG A 158 4.86 -33.92 -14.33
C ARG A 158 4.80 -32.39 -14.09
N PRO A 159 5.89 -31.64 -14.24
CA PRO A 159 5.87 -30.19 -14.20
C PRO A 159 4.90 -29.61 -15.23
N LEU A 160 4.37 -28.43 -14.94
CA LEU A 160 3.44 -27.72 -15.79
C LEU A 160 4.19 -26.86 -16.81
N VAL A 161 3.51 -26.53 -17.89
CA VAL A 161 3.84 -25.41 -18.77
C VAL A 161 2.73 -24.38 -18.57
N VAL A 162 3.10 -23.16 -18.22
CA VAL A 162 2.17 -22.07 -17.94
C VAL A 162 2.10 -21.16 -19.16
N CYS A 163 0.89 -20.79 -19.56
CA CYS A 163 0.65 -19.78 -20.57
C CYS A 163 -0.21 -18.69 -19.95
N ASP A 164 0.33 -17.46 -19.86
CA ASP A 164 -0.37 -16.28 -19.35
C ASP A 164 -0.19 -15.12 -20.35
N PRO A 165 -1.15 -14.92 -21.28
CA PRO A 165 -1.09 -13.84 -22.26
C PRO A 165 -1.52 -12.48 -21.70
N TYR A 166 -1.87 -12.41 -20.42
CA TYR A 166 -2.29 -11.20 -19.71
C TYR A 166 -1.50 -11.05 -18.41
N ALA A 167 -0.21 -11.34 -18.46
CA ALA A 167 0.63 -11.46 -17.28
C ALA A 167 0.82 -10.15 -16.50
N GLY A 168 0.55 -8.99 -17.14
CA GLY A 168 0.88 -7.69 -16.55
C GLY A 168 2.36 -7.63 -16.20
N VAL A 169 2.68 -7.20 -14.99
CA VAL A 169 4.04 -7.20 -14.43
C VAL A 169 4.42 -8.53 -13.75
N GLY A 170 3.70 -9.60 -14.04
CA GLY A 170 4.00 -10.95 -13.57
C GLY A 170 3.68 -11.27 -12.10
N PRO A 171 2.70 -10.67 -11.45
CA PRO A 171 2.46 -10.94 -10.03
C PRO A 171 2.04 -12.39 -9.76
N SER A 172 1.33 -13.04 -10.69
CA SER A 172 0.99 -14.48 -10.59
C SER A 172 2.20 -15.39 -10.77
N LEU A 173 3.17 -14.96 -11.59
CA LEU A 173 4.38 -15.74 -11.86
C LEU A 173 5.28 -15.85 -10.63
N GLY A 174 5.41 -14.78 -9.85
CA GLY A 174 6.20 -14.78 -8.63
C GLY A 174 5.81 -15.91 -7.69
N ALA A 175 4.51 -16.11 -7.45
CA ALA A 175 4.00 -17.19 -6.61
C ALA A 175 4.34 -18.58 -7.18
N LEU A 176 4.22 -18.79 -8.50
CA LEU A 176 4.54 -20.06 -9.17
C LEU A 176 6.04 -20.37 -9.18
N LEU A 177 6.88 -19.34 -9.34
CA LEU A 177 8.35 -19.48 -9.31
C LEU A 177 8.89 -19.89 -7.95
N SER A 178 8.13 -19.69 -6.86
CA SER A 178 8.53 -20.09 -5.51
C SER A 178 8.60 -21.61 -5.30
N GLU A 179 7.92 -22.37 -6.16
CA GLU A 179 7.76 -23.80 -5.98
C GLU A 179 8.69 -24.59 -6.91
N PRO A 180 9.68 -25.29 -6.36
CA PRO A 180 10.56 -26.14 -7.14
C PRO A 180 9.78 -27.19 -7.94
N ASP A 181 10.19 -27.44 -9.17
CA ASP A 181 9.62 -28.47 -10.05
C ASP A 181 8.11 -28.33 -10.32
N LEU A 182 7.50 -27.20 -10.01
CA LEU A 182 6.10 -26.94 -10.31
C LEU A 182 5.90 -26.65 -11.81
N VAL A 183 6.75 -25.80 -12.37
CA VAL A 183 6.66 -25.33 -13.74
C VAL A 183 7.97 -25.57 -14.48
N SER A 184 7.91 -26.14 -15.68
CA SER A 184 9.06 -26.40 -16.55
C SER A 184 9.23 -25.35 -17.66
N GLY A 185 8.23 -24.51 -17.89
CA GLY A 185 8.30 -23.47 -18.91
C GLY A 185 7.16 -22.47 -18.80
N TYR A 186 7.44 -21.26 -19.23
CA TYR A 186 6.49 -20.15 -19.23
C TYR A 186 6.38 -19.54 -20.63
N TYR A 187 5.15 -19.28 -21.07
CA TYR A 187 4.81 -18.44 -22.20
C TYR A 187 3.99 -17.28 -21.64
N VAL A 188 4.61 -16.12 -21.55
CA VAL A 188 4.00 -14.96 -20.90
C VAL A 188 4.05 -13.75 -21.81
N GLY A 189 3.07 -12.89 -21.69
CA GLY A 189 2.99 -11.64 -22.44
C GLY A 189 1.88 -10.77 -21.90
N ASP A 190 1.84 -9.54 -22.38
CA ASP A 190 0.76 -8.60 -22.10
C ASP A 190 0.53 -7.74 -23.35
N LEU A 191 -0.69 -7.22 -23.49
CA LEU A 191 -1.02 -6.29 -24.57
C LEU A 191 -0.33 -4.93 -24.35
N ASN A 192 -0.13 -4.55 -23.11
CA ASN A 192 0.59 -3.34 -22.73
C ASN A 192 2.11 -3.59 -22.83
N PRO A 193 2.83 -2.92 -23.78
CA PRO A 193 4.28 -3.10 -23.94
C PRO A 193 5.07 -2.69 -22.67
N ASP A 194 4.61 -1.67 -21.94
CA ASP A 194 5.26 -1.22 -20.71
C ASP A 194 5.19 -2.30 -19.61
N ALA A 195 4.12 -3.10 -19.60
CA ALA A 195 4.01 -4.23 -18.67
C ALA A 195 5.04 -5.32 -19.01
N THR A 196 5.22 -5.63 -20.28
CA THR A 196 6.24 -6.62 -20.73
C THR A 196 7.67 -6.17 -20.47
N GLU A 197 7.94 -4.87 -20.45
CA GLU A 197 9.26 -4.34 -20.10
C GLU A 197 9.57 -4.51 -18.60
N LEU A 198 8.53 -4.48 -17.76
CA LEU A 198 8.65 -4.62 -16.30
C LEU A 198 8.58 -6.09 -15.81
N LEU A 199 8.12 -6.99 -16.67
CA LEU A 199 7.98 -8.42 -16.42
C LEU A 199 9.35 -9.12 -16.38
#